data_b5e3fc774b5aff1db954c392c91c5115
#
_entry.id   b5e3fc774b5aff1db954c392c91c5115
#
_cell.length_a   1.000
_cell.length_b   1.000
_cell.length_c   1.000
_cell.angle_alpha   90.00
_cell.angle_beta   90.00
_cell.angle_gamma   90.00
#
_symmetry.space_group_name_H-M   'P 1'
#
loop_
_entity.id
_entity.type
_entity.pdbx_description
1 polymer ?
#
loop_
_entity_poly.entity_id
_entity_poly.type
_entity_poly.pdbx_seq_one_letter_code
_entity_poly.pdbx_strand_id
1 'polypeptide(L)'
;MSTFNQLKKKSQANIDTLSKEIDKISKGSESYKDDRFWTAERDKSGNGYAVIRFLPPPQNEDVPWARLFSHGFQGKGGWFIENCPTTLGLPCPVCEGNNELWNSGVESDKEIARQRKRKLSYISNIYVVSDPTNPHNEGKVFLYKYGKKIFDKISEVMKPQFEDETPMNPFDYRSGANFKLKIRTVQGYVNYDKSEFDSPSELLDGDDKSLEKLWNSQYSLKEFIEPSQFKSHEELSEKFQRVISGSLSGGKSSITEEDDYAAVAASSSKAKKEVFEPSNGNDEDDDAMSYFEKLVDDD
;
A
#
# COMPACT_ATOMS: atom_id res chain seq x y z
N MET A 1 -0.08 -10.50 51.12
CA MET A 1 1.24 -11.19 51.00
C MET A 1 1.04 -12.39 50.11
N SER A 2 1.64 -12.44 48.93
CA SER A 2 1.59 -13.61 48.06
C SER A 2 2.53 -14.69 48.60
N THR A 3 2.01 -15.85 48.90
CA THR A 3 2.77 -16.96 49.45
C THR A 3 3.73 -17.53 48.39
N PHE A 4 4.89 -18.04 48.81
CA PHE A 4 5.90 -18.66 47.95
C PHE A 4 5.31 -19.75 47.01
N ASN A 5 4.25 -20.42 47.42
CA ASN A 5 3.49 -21.37 46.60
C ASN A 5 2.75 -20.72 45.42
N GLN A 6 2.32 -19.47 45.52
CA GLN A 6 1.76 -18.73 44.42
C GLN A 6 2.84 -18.30 43.43
N LEU A 7 4.05 -18.04 43.94
CA LEU A 7 5.23 -17.74 43.12
C LEU A 7 5.66 -18.96 42.29
N LYS A 8 5.65 -20.17 42.85
CA LYS A 8 5.94 -21.43 42.14
C LYS A 8 4.94 -21.72 41.01
N LYS A 9 3.65 -21.51 41.26
CA LYS A 9 2.61 -21.66 40.20
C LYS A 9 2.72 -20.58 39.11
N LYS A 10 3.07 -19.34 39.50
CA LYS A 10 3.39 -18.27 38.51
C LYS A 10 4.64 -18.53 37.73
N SER A 11 5.67 -19.15 38.32
CA SER A 11 6.92 -19.47 37.65
C SER A 11 6.75 -20.45 36.48
N GLN A 12 5.86 -21.45 36.61
CA GLN A 12 5.58 -22.41 35.54
C GLN A 12 4.75 -21.81 34.40
N ALA A 13 3.77 -20.95 34.73
CA ALA A 13 3.03 -20.18 33.73
C ALA A 13 3.90 -19.10 33.05
N ASN A 14 4.92 -18.58 33.74
CA ASN A 14 5.90 -17.64 33.16
C ASN A 14 6.84 -18.30 32.16
N ILE A 15 7.21 -19.57 32.33
CA ILE A 15 8.11 -20.26 31.36
C ILE A 15 7.44 -20.38 30.00
N ASP A 16 6.17 -20.74 29.93
CA ASP A 16 5.43 -20.78 28.65
C ASP A 16 5.27 -19.38 28.01
N THR A 17 5.10 -18.35 28.84
CA THR A 17 5.01 -16.97 28.37
C THR A 17 6.38 -16.47 27.90
N LEU A 18 7.45 -16.75 28.67
CA LEU A 18 8.82 -16.40 28.32
C LEU A 18 9.30 -17.20 27.10
N SER A 19 8.94 -18.47 26.98
CA SER A 19 9.24 -19.27 25.78
C SER A 19 8.58 -18.68 24.54
N LYS A 20 7.30 -18.28 24.63
CA LYS A 20 6.60 -17.59 23.54
C LYS A 20 7.23 -16.24 23.18
N GLU A 21 7.72 -15.50 24.17
CA GLU A 21 8.43 -14.24 23.91
C GLU A 21 9.83 -14.49 23.33
N ILE A 22 10.55 -15.51 23.78
CA ILE A 22 11.82 -15.93 23.18
C ILE A 22 11.60 -16.43 21.74
N ASP A 23 10.52 -17.19 21.48
CA ASP A 23 10.16 -17.63 20.14
C ASP A 23 9.80 -16.45 19.22
N LYS A 24 9.21 -15.37 19.76
CA LYS A 24 8.99 -14.13 19.02
C LYS A 24 10.31 -13.38 18.72
N ILE A 25 11.24 -13.36 19.66
CA ILE A 25 12.56 -12.73 19.50
C ILE A 25 13.46 -13.55 18.58
N SER A 26 13.44 -14.90 18.68
CA SER A 26 14.28 -15.81 17.87
C SER A 26 13.76 -15.99 16.44
N LYS A 27 12.48 -15.72 16.19
CA LYS A 27 11.91 -15.65 14.85
C LYS A 27 12.29 -14.38 14.10
N GLY A 28 13.40 -13.75 14.44
CA GLY A 28 14.00 -12.55 13.88
C GLY A 28 13.01 -11.76 13.05
N SER A 29 12.76 -10.49 13.35
CA SER A 29 11.77 -9.60 12.75
C SER A 29 11.02 -10.20 11.55
N GLU A 30 9.98 -11.01 11.81
CA GLU A 30 8.91 -11.13 10.83
C GLU A 30 8.47 -9.69 10.60
N SER A 31 8.73 -9.17 9.42
CA SER A 31 8.20 -7.91 8.92
C SER A 31 6.82 -7.74 9.55
N TYR A 32 6.58 -6.63 10.25
CA TYR A 32 5.29 -6.30 10.86
C TYR A 32 4.27 -6.21 9.72
N LYS A 33 3.78 -7.38 9.26
CA LYS A 33 2.65 -7.46 8.35
C LYS A 33 1.45 -7.05 9.18
N ASP A 34 0.87 -5.93 8.85
CA ASP A 34 -0.42 -5.56 9.40
C ASP A 34 -1.45 -6.55 8.87
N ASP A 35 -1.90 -7.47 9.72
CA ASP A 35 -2.85 -8.54 9.38
C ASP A 35 -4.22 -8.02 8.91
N ARG A 36 -4.49 -6.74 9.07
CA ARG A 36 -5.69 -6.09 8.54
C ARG A 36 -5.65 -5.95 7.01
N PHE A 37 -4.45 -5.97 6.42
CA PHE A 37 -4.29 -5.83 4.97
C PHE A 37 -4.39 -7.18 4.27
N TRP A 38 -5.29 -7.23 3.30
CA TRP A 38 -5.38 -8.34 2.38
C TRP A 38 -4.59 -8.07 1.10
N THR A 39 -3.96 -9.11 0.60
CA THR A 39 -3.25 -9.12 -0.68
C THR A 39 -3.56 -10.42 -1.39
N ALA A 40 -3.96 -10.35 -2.65
CA ALA A 40 -4.16 -11.54 -3.46
C ALA A 40 -2.81 -12.24 -3.69
N GLU A 41 -2.74 -13.52 -3.35
CA GLU A 41 -1.57 -14.33 -3.66
C GLU A 41 -1.49 -14.64 -5.15
N ARG A 42 -0.27 -14.84 -5.62
CA ARG A 42 0.04 -15.16 -7.02
C ARG A 42 0.68 -16.53 -7.12
N ASP A 43 0.32 -17.26 -8.15
CA ASP A 43 0.96 -18.54 -8.47
C ASP A 43 2.42 -18.35 -8.94
N LYS A 44 3.09 -19.47 -9.21
CA LYS A 44 4.48 -19.46 -9.69
C LYS A 44 4.65 -18.76 -11.06
N SER A 45 3.58 -18.60 -11.81
CA SER A 45 3.55 -17.90 -13.12
C SER A 45 3.27 -16.40 -12.94
N GLY A 46 3.03 -15.95 -11.70
CA GLY A 46 2.72 -14.55 -11.39
C GLY A 46 1.25 -14.18 -11.59
N ASN A 47 0.36 -15.17 -11.80
CA ASN A 47 -1.08 -14.93 -11.94
C ASN A 47 -1.76 -15.02 -10.56
N GLY A 48 -2.75 -14.17 -10.34
CA GLY A 48 -3.60 -14.19 -9.15
C GLY A 48 -5.06 -13.93 -9.52
N TYR A 49 -5.96 -14.49 -8.74
CA TYR A 49 -7.40 -14.31 -8.90
C TYR A 49 -8.10 -14.27 -7.56
N ALA A 50 -8.97 -13.29 -7.39
CA ALA A 50 -9.89 -13.22 -6.26
C ALA A 50 -11.13 -12.42 -6.67
N VAL A 51 -12.21 -12.60 -5.93
CA VAL A 51 -13.42 -11.78 -6.05
C VAL A 51 -13.60 -11.04 -4.74
N ILE A 52 -13.63 -9.71 -4.82
CA ILE A 52 -13.79 -8.82 -3.67
C ILE A 52 -14.97 -7.88 -3.89
N ARG A 53 -15.51 -7.34 -2.81
CA ARG A 53 -16.50 -6.29 -2.84
C ARG A 53 -15.95 -5.07 -2.12
N PHE A 54 -15.88 -3.93 -2.79
CA PHE A 54 -15.58 -2.67 -2.13
C PHE A 54 -16.74 -2.27 -1.22
N LEU A 55 -16.43 -1.72 -0.04
CA LEU A 55 -17.43 -1.39 0.97
C LEU A 55 -17.64 0.13 1.04
N PRO A 56 -18.82 0.60 1.45
CA PRO A 56 -19.09 2.02 1.64
C PRO A 56 -18.21 2.62 2.74
N PRO A 57 -18.24 3.95 2.95
CA PRO A 57 -17.47 4.60 4.00
C PRO A 57 -17.70 3.96 5.37
N PRO A 58 -16.66 3.77 6.19
CA PRO A 58 -16.82 3.36 7.58
C PRO A 58 -17.50 4.44 8.41
N GLN A 59 -17.84 4.12 9.65
CA GLN A 59 -18.53 5.07 10.54
C GLN A 59 -17.74 6.38 10.70
N ASN A 60 -18.44 7.50 10.63
CA ASN A 60 -17.89 8.86 10.74
C ASN A 60 -16.89 9.26 9.63
N GLU A 61 -16.96 8.60 8.50
CA GLU A 61 -16.17 8.92 7.30
C GLU A 61 -17.11 9.11 6.10
N ASP A 62 -16.76 10.05 5.20
CA ASP A 62 -17.59 10.40 4.06
C ASP A 62 -17.14 9.73 2.76
N VAL A 63 -15.90 9.20 2.74
CA VAL A 63 -15.26 8.66 1.54
C VAL A 63 -14.80 7.24 1.79
N PRO A 64 -15.09 6.28 0.86
CA PRO A 64 -14.75 4.87 1.02
C PRO A 64 -13.30 4.53 0.68
N TRP A 65 -12.41 5.52 0.58
CA TRP A 65 -10.97 5.31 0.38
C TRP A 65 -10.13 6.39 1.08
N ALA A 66 -8.94 6.00 1.53
CA ALA A 66 -7.87 6.93 1.86
C ALA A 66 -6.91 7.02 0.66
N ARG A 67 -6.55 8.23 0.26
CA ARG A 67 -5.56 8.50 -0.79
C ARG A 67 -4.22 8.83 -0.13
N LEU A 68 -3.17 8.08 -0.47
CA LEU A 68 -1.87 8.19 0.18
C LEU A 68 -0.74 8.26 -0.85
N PHE A 69 0.11 9.27 -0.72
CA PHE A 69 1.38 9.30 -1.41
C PHE A 69 2.51 8.77 -0.52
N SER A 70 3.44 8.04 -1.11
CA SER A 70 4.63 7.52 -0.42
C SER A 70 5.84 7.53 -1.34
N HIS A 71 7.04 7.63 -0.78
CA HIS A 71 8.29 7.41 -1.48
C HIS A 71 8.86 6.04 -1.11
N GLY A 72 9.46 5.35 -2.08
CA GLY A 72 10.13 4.08 -1.86
C GLY A 72 11.22 3.90 -2.90
N PHE A 73 12.48 4.20 -2.53
CA PHE A 73 13.64 4.07 -3.39
C PHE A 73 14.89 3.73 -2.58
N GLN A 74 15.90 3.20 -3.26
CA GLN A 74 17.19 2.87 -2.67
C GLN A 74 18.24 3.89 -3.10
N GLY A 75 18.98 4.42 -2.13
CA GLY A 75 20.16 5.25 -2.35
C GLY A 75 21.44 4.58 -1.85
N LYS A 76 22.56 5.30 -1.87
CA LYS A 76 23.86 4.80 -1.38
C LYS A 76 23.85 4.50 0.12
N GLY A 77 23.04 5.22 0.91
CA GLY A 77 22.91 5.06 2.36
C GLY A 77 21.74 4.16 2.79
N GLY A 78 21.17 3.36 1.87
CA GLY A 78 20.11 2.42 2.17
C GLY A 78 18.75 2.77 1.55
N TRP A 79 17.67 2.26 2.14
CA TRP A 79 16.31 2.47 1.67
C TRP A 79 15.69 3.74 2.26
N PHE A 80 14.98 4.49 1.41
CA PHE A 80 14.06 5.54 1.81
C PHE A 80 12.64 5.04 1.58
N ILE A 81 11.93 4.71 2.65
CA ILE A 81 10.52 4.28 2.62
C ILE A 81 9.79 5.14 3.63
N GLU A 82 8.96 6.10 3.13
CA GLU A 82 8.24 7.05 3.98
C GLU A 82 6.95 7.53 3.30
N ASN A 83 5.95 7.87 4.12
CA ASN A 83 4.78 8.58 3.64
C ASN A 83 5.14 10.00 3.20
N CYS A 84 4.56 10.44 2.11
CA CYS A 84 4.84 11.75 1.54
C CYS A 84 3.88 12.80 2.12
N PRO A 85 4.38 13.87 2.77
CA PRO A 85 3.54 14.94 3.35
C PRO A 85 2.64 15.65 2.37
N THR A 86 2.91 15.57 1.05
CA THR A 86 2.01 16.11 0.03
C THR A 86 0.63 15.45 0.03
N THR A 87 0.46 14.31 0.70
CA THR A 87 -0.86 13.74 1.01
C THR A 87 -1.74 14.70 1.81
N LEU A 88 -1.12 15.48 2.70
CA LEU A 88 -1.77 16.49 3.55
C LEU A 88 -1.65 17.92 2.97
N GLY A 89 -1.14 18.07 1.74
CA GLY A 89 -0.83 19.39 1.16
C GLY A 89 0.38 20.08 1.77
N LEU A 90 1.25 19.35 2.50
CA LEU A 90 2.45 19.88 3.13
C LEU A 90 3.68 19.67 2.23
N PRO A 91 4.73 20.53 2.34
CA PRO A 91 5.96 20.41 1.57
C PRO A 91 6.70 19.09 1.89
N CYS A 92 7.42 18.56 0.90
CA CYS A 92 8.18 17.32 1.02
C CYS A 92 9.56 17.48 0.42
N PRO A 93 10.66 17.28 1.19
CA PRO A 93 12.03 17.53 0.71
C PRO A 93 12.44 16.61 -0.46
N VAL A 94 11.85 15.42 -0.57
CA VAL A 94 12.09 14.51 -1.70
C VAL A 94 11.42 15.03 -2.97
N CYS A 95 10.18 15.54 -2.86
CA CYS A 95 9.46 16.13 -3.99
C CYS A 95 10.17 17.40 -4.47
N GLU A 96 10.64 18.26 -3.55
CA GLU A 96 11.39 19.47 -3.85
C GLU A 96 12.69 19.14 -4.59
N GLY A 97 13.52 18.25 -4.06
CA GLY A 97 14.74 17.82 -4.73
C GLY A 97 14.50 17.12 -6.07
N ASN A 98 13.39 16.40 -6.22
CA ASN A 98 13.02 15.81 -7.51
C ASN A 98 12.62 16.88 -8.54
N ASN A 99 11.96 17.96 -8.13
CA ASN A 99 11.64 19.09 -9.01
C ASN A 99 12.91 19.77 -9.52
N GLU A 100 13.90 19.99 -8.64
CA GLU A 100 15.19 20.56 -9.05
C GLU A 100 15.88 19.68 -10.09
N LEU A 101 15.96 18.37 -9.85
CA LEU A 101 16.54 17.41 -10.78
C LEU A 101 15.79 17.38 -12.12
N TRP A 102 14.46 17.43 -12.08
CA TRP A 102 13.64 17.44 -13.29
C TRP A 102 13.87 18.69 -14.15
N ASN A 103 13.98 19.84 -13.50
CA ASN A 103 14.15 21.15 -14.14
C ASN A 103 15.61 21.46 -14.52
N SER A 104 16.58 20.61 -14.15
CA SER A 104 18.00 20.79 -14.53
C SER A 104 18.25 20.74 -16.05
N GLY A 105 17.32 20.13 -16.80
CA GLY A 105 17.47 19.87 -18.23
C GLY A 105 18.39 18.70 -18.58
N VAL A 106 19.01 18.05 -17.56
CA VAL A 106 19.94 16.93 -17.73
C VAL A 106 19.17 15.60 -17.65
N GLU A 107 19.31 14.76 -18.67
CA GLU A 107 18.52 13.50 -18.72
C GLU A 107 18.88 12.51 -17.60
N SER A 108 20.14 12.45 -17.17
CA SER A 108 20.54 11.64 -16.01
C SER A 108 19.85 12.06 -14.72
N ASP A 109 19.60 13.36 -14.54
CA ASP A 109 18.92 13.89 -13.35
C ASP A 109 17.42 13.53 -13.39
N LYS A 110 16.80 13.62 -14.55
CA LYS A 110 15.41 13.19 -14.74
C LYS A 110 15.23 11.71 -14.44
N GLU A 111 16.20 10.86 -14.82
CA GLU A 111 16.15 9.43 -14.49
C GLU A 111 16.21 9.19 -12.98
N ILE A 112 17.05 9.94 -12.26
CA ILE A 112 17.09 9.92 -10.79
C ILE A 112 15.75 10.37 -10.21
N ALA A 113 15.15 11.43 -10.74
CA ALA A 113 13.85 11.93 -10.30
C ALA A 113 12.73 10.90 -10.54
N ARG A 114 12.73 10.18 -11.70
CA ARG A 114 11.78 9.08 -11.97
C ARG A 114 11.87 7.96 -10.93
N GLN A 115 13.07 7.54 -10.54
CA GLN A 115 13.29 6.51 -9.53
C GLN A 115 12.81 6.91 -8.13
N ARG A 116 12.86 8.21 -7.80
CA ARG A 116 12.47 8.78 -6.50
C ARG A 116 11.04 9.32 -6.48
N LYS A 117 10.34 9.24 -7.60
CA LYS A 117 8.95 9.70 -7.77
C LYS A 117 8.06 9.15 -6.67
N ARG A 118 7.18 10.00 -6.13
CA ARG A 118 6.16 9.55 -5.18
C ARG A 118 5.19 8.55 -5.83
N LYS A 119 4.80 7.55 -5.09
CA LYS A 119 3.83 6.53 -5.51
C LYS A 119 2.45 6.85 -4.92
N LEU A 120 1.44 6.86 -5.77
CA LEU A 120 0.05 7.02 -5.36
C LEU A 120 -0.55 5.66 -5.01
N SER A 121 -1.18 5.58 -3.86
CA SER A 121 -1.95 4.41 -3.41
C SER A 121 -3.29 4.83 -2.86
N TYR A 122 -4.24 3.94 -2.92
CA TYR A 122 -5.55 4.04 -2.29
C TYR A 122 -5.71 2.87 -1.31
N ILE A 123 -6.42 3.11 -0.22
CA ILE A 123 -6.76 2.09 0.78
C ILE A 123 -8.27 2.12 0.96
N SER A 124 -8.92 0.98 0.82
CA SER A 124 -10.37 0.82 1.04
C SER A 124 -10.65 -0.41 1.87
N ASN A 125 -11.77 -0.39 2.58
CA ASN A 125 -12.32 -1.61 3.14
C ASN A 125 -12.91 -2.48 2.03
N ILE A 126 -12.64 -3.76 2.08
CA ILE A 126 -13.19 -4.77 1.17
C ILE A 126 -13.78 -5.94 1.96
N TYR A 127 -14.76 -6.58 1.36
CA TYR A 127 -15.23 -7.91 1.76
C TYR A 127 -14.70 -8.93 0.76
N VAL A 128 -14.06 -9.99 1.24
CA VAL A 128 -13.55 -11.05 0.38
C VAL A 128 -14.68 -12.02 0.06
N VAL A 129 -15.13 -12.03 -1.18
CA VAL A 129 -16.21 -12.90 -1.66
C VAL A 129 -15.66 -14.27 -2.02
N SER A 130 -14.52 -14.31 -2.73
CA SER A 130 -13.83 -15.57 -3.04
C SER A 130 -12.32 -15.33 -3.14
N ASP A 131 -11.55 -16.17 -2.48
CA ASP A 131 -10.10 -16.22 -2.51
C ASP A 131 -9.65 -17.68 -2.63
N PRO A 132 -9.61 -18.23 -3.84
CA PRO A 132 -9.30 -19.65 -4.04
C PRO A 132 -7.95 -20.09 -3.49
N THR A 133 -6.99 -19.16 -3.38
CA THR A 133 -5.65 -19.43 -2.85
C THR A 133 -5.68 -19.48 -1.32
N ASN A 134 -6.50 -18.62 -0.69
CA ASN A 134 -6.64 -18.52 0.75
C ASN A 134 -8.11 -18.50 1.19
N PRO A 135 -8.83 -19.63 1.10
CA PRO A 135 -10.28 -19.69 1.39
C PRO A 135 -10.66 -19.22 2.80
N HIS A 136 -9.70 -19.22 3.75
CA HIS A 136 -9.92 -18.72 5.11
C HIS A 136 -10.15 -17.20 5.19
N ASN A 137 -9.85 -16.46 4.14
CA ASN A 137 -10.13 -15.02 4.03
C ASN A 137 -11.59 -14.75 3.62
N GLU A 138 -12.24 -15.72 2.97
CA GLU A 138 -13.59 -15.54 2.48
C GLU A 138 -14.57 -15.23 3.61
N GLY A 139 -15.50 -14.33 3.35
CA GLY A 139 -16.48 -13.90 4.34
C GLY A 139 -15.97 -12.88 5.36
N LYS A 140 -14.77 -12.32 5.20
CA LYS A 140 -14.16 -11.37 6.13
C LYS A 140 -13.93 -10.01 5.50
N VAL A 141 -13.84 -8.99 6.37
CA VAL A 141 -13.48 -7.61 6.02
C VAL A 141 -11.97 -7.44 6.19
N PHE A 142 -11.37 -6.80 5.21
CA PHE A 142 -9.96 -6.42 5.21
C PHE A 142 -9.77 -5.02 4.64
N LEU A 143 -8.59 -4.44 4.89
CA LEU A 143 -8.07 -3.31 4.16
C LEU A 143 -7.40 -3.80 2.86
N TYR A 144 -7.64 -3.12 1.77
CA TYR A 144 -6.98 -3.38 0.50
C TYR A 144 -6.27 -2.13 0.00
N LYS A 145 -4.95 -2.24 -0.20
CA LYS A 145 -4.11 -1.18 -0.76
C LYS A 145 -3.92 -1.44 -2.25
N TYR A 146 -4.29 -0.47 -3.09
CA TYR A 146 -4.23 -0.59 -4.54
C TYR A 146 -3.74 0.70 -5.20
N GLY A 147 -3.29 0.59 -6.44
CA GLY A 147 -2.76 1.70 -7.22
C GLY A 147 -3.79 2.35 -8.14
N LYS A 148 -3.33 3.35 -8.91
CA LYS A 148 -4.14 4.13 -9.86
C LYS A 148 -4.92 3.22 -10.83
N LYS A 149 -4.31 2.18 -11.40
CA LYS A 149 -4.98 1.30 -12.40
C LYS A 149 -6.28 0.66 -11.91
N ILE A 150 -6.36 0.31 -10.64
CA ILE A 150 -7.61 -0.21 -10.04
C ILE A 150 -8.56 0.94 -9.73
N PHE A 151 -8.05 2.07 -9.24
CA PHE A 151 -8.87 3.25 -8.98
C PHE A 151 -9.53 3.80 -10.25
N ASP A 152 -8.81 3.77 -11.37
CA ASP A 152 -9.36 4.19 -12.68
C ASP A 152 -10.57 3.33 -13.08
N LYS A 153 -10.51 2.00 -12.88
CA LYS A 153 -11.66 1.11 -13.10
C LYS A 153 -12.86 1.43 -12.18
N ILE A 154 -12.60 1.82 -10.93
CA ILE A 154 -13.63 2.30 -10.00
C ILE A 154 -14.25 3.60 -10.54
N SER A 155 -13.39 4.53 -10.97
CA SER A 155 -13.83 5.83 -11.50
C SER A 155 -14.64 5.68 -12.80
N GLU A 156 -14.22 4.77 -13.67
CA GLU A 156 -14.87 4.46 -14.95
C GLU A 156 -16.31 3.99 -14.73
N VAL A 157 -16.55 3.03 -13.85
CA VAL A 157 -17.92 2.56 -13.56
C VAL A 157 -18.78 3.58 -12.82
N MET A 158 -18.16 4.50 -12.05
CA MET A 158 -18.88 5.59 -11.37
C MET A 158 -19.21 6.74 -12.32
N LYS A 159 -18.36 7.01 -13.31
CA LYS A 159 -18.49 8.08 -14.28
C LYS A 159 -18.14 7.55 -15.67
N PRO A 160 -19.01 6.74 -16.27
CA PRO A 160 -18.75 6.18 -17.58
C PRO A 160 -18.63 7.30 -18.63
N GLN A 161 -17.84 7.04 -19.66
CA GLN A 161 -17.57 8.00 -20.74
C GLN A 161 -18.62 7.95 -21.86
N PHE A 162 -19.33 6.83 -21.98
CA PHE A 162 -20.30 6.59 -23.05
C PHE A 162 -21.74 6.69 -22.53
N GLU A 163 -22.63 7.25 -23.36
CA GLU A 163 -24.04 7.50 -23.02
C GLU A 163 -24.88 6.22 -22.83
N ASP A 164 -24.42 5.09 -23.41
CA ASP A 164 -25.06 3.79 -23.28
C ASP A 164 -24.68 3.04 -21.99
N GLU A 165 -23.71 3.54 -21.26
CA GLU A 165 -23.27 2.98 -19.99
C GLU A 165 -24.04 3.59 -18.81
N THR A 166 -24.49 2.75 -17.90
CA THR A 166 -25.20 3.19 -16.71
C THR A 166 -24.23 3.38 -15.55
N PRO A 167 -24.13 4.60 -14.95
CA PRO A 167 -23.32 4.84 -13.77
C PRO A 167 -23.66 3.89 -12.62
N MET A 168 -22.65 3.32 -11.98
CA MET A 168 -22.80 2.41 -10.85
C MET A 168 -21.89 2.87 -9.70
N ASN A 169 -22.43 2.86 -8.47
CA ASN A 169 -21.61 3.02 -7.26
C ASN A 169 -21.08 1.65 -6.77
N PRO A 170 -19.81 1.30 -7.04
CA PRO A 170 -19.29 -0.01 -6.67
C PRO A 170 -19.15 -0.23 -5.15
N PHE A 171 -19.29 0.83 -4.35
CA PHE A 171 -19.24 0.79 -2.89
C PHE A 171 -20.60 0.55 -2.24
N ASP A 172 -21.69 0.53 -3.00
CA ASP A 172 -23.02 0.32 -2.46
C ASP A 172 -23.28 -1.16 -2.16
N TYR A 173 -23.91 -1.43 -1.01
CA TYR A 173 -24.21 -2.81 -0.58
C TYR A 173 -25.24 -3.50 -1.48
N ARG A 174 -26.22 -2.75 -2.01
CA ARG A 174 -27.36 -3.29 -2.74
C ARG A 174 -27.23 -3.17 -4.24
N SER A 175 -26.75 -2.02 -4.70
CA SER A 175 -26.64 -1.69 -6.13
C SER A 175 -25.23 -1.73 -6.68
N GLY A 176 -24.23 -1.99 -5.84
CA GLY A 176 -22.85 -2.13 -6.28
C GLY A 176 -22.56 -3.49 -6.90
N ALA A 177 -21.32 -3.74 -7.28
CA ALA A 177 -20.88 -4.96 -7.94
C ALA A 177 -19.63 -5.57 -7.32
N ASN A 178 -19.48 -6.88 -7.47
CA ASN A 178 -18.24 -7.56 -7.12
C ASN A 178 -17.14 -7.19 -8.12
N PHE A 179 -15.92 -7.06 -7.62
CA PHE A 179 -14.74 -6.80 -8.42
C PHE A 179 -13.95 -8.10 -8.60
N LYS A 180 -13.84 -8.57 -9.82
CA LYS A 180 -13.01 -9.72 -10.21
C LYS A 180 -11.57 -9.23 -10.38
N LEU A 181 -10.77 -9.36 -9.34
CA LEU A 181 -9.35 -9.03 -9.39
C LEU A 181 -8.60 -10.12 -10.15
N LYS A 182 -8.04 -9.76 -11.29
CA LYS A 182 -7.23 -10.65 -12.14
C LYS A 182 -5.84 -10.04 -12.26
N ILE A 183 -4.87 -10.71 -11.68
CA ILE A 183 -3.47 -10.30 -11.69
C ILE A 183 -2.72 -11.16 -12.69
N ARG A 184 -1.89 -10.55 -13.52
CA ARG A 184 -0.97 -11.26 -14.41
C ARG A 184 0.36 -10.53 -14.51
N THR A 185 1.40 -11.25 -14.88
CA THR A 185 2.71 -10.65 -15.17
C THR A 185 2.84 -10.45 -16.67
N VAL A 186 3.10 -9.21 -17.10
CA VAL A 186 3.33 -8.83 -18.49
C VAL A 186 4.70 -8.16 -18.55
N GLN A 187 5.62 -8.70 -19.34
CA GLN A 187 7.00 -8.17 -19.48
C GLN A 187 7.72 -7.96 -18.13
N GLY A 188 7.48 -8.84 -17.16
CA GLY A 188 8.07 -8.74 -15.82
C GLY A 188 7.32 -7.83 -14.84
N TYR A 189 6.31 -7.10 -15.29
CA TYR A 189 5.51 -6.18 -14.45
C TYR A 189 4.14 -6.74 -14.11
N VAL A 190 3.67 -6.44 -12.91
CA VAL A 190 2.32 -6.80 -12.47
C VAL A 190 1.29 -5.94 -13.19
N ASN A 191 0.29 -6.59 -13.77
CA ASN A 191 -0.79 -5.92 -14.50
C ASN A 191 -2.17 -6.39 -14.03
N TYR A 192 -3.13 -5.46 -14.02
CA TYR A 192 -4.52 -5.62 -13.58
C TYR A 192 -5.53 -5.38 -14.72
N ASP A 193 -5.08 -5.31 -15.97
CA ASP A 193 -5.88 -4.92 -17.12
C ASP A 193 -7.13 -5.78 -17.33
N LYS A 194 -7.04 -7.06 -16.97
CA LYS A 194 -8.14 -8.02 -17.06
C LYS A 194 -9.10 -8.00 -15.87
N SER A 195 -8.81 -7.19 -14.85
CA SER A 195 -9.73 -7.02 -13.73
C SER A 195 -10.94 -6.21 -14.16
N GLU A 196 -12.12 -6.56 -13.65
CA GLU A 196 -13.39 -5.97 -14.07
C GLU A 196 -14.43 -6.04 -12.94
N PHE A 197 -15.41 -5.17 -12.99
CA PHE A 197 -16.61 -5.29 -12.18
C PHE A 197 -17.58 -6.29 -12.80
N ASP A 198 -18.29 -7.01 -11.96
CA ASP A 198 -19.40 -7.88 -12.36
C ASP A 198 -20.68 -7.05 -12.54
N SER A 199 -21.75 -7.70 -12.95
CA SER A 199 -23.08 -7.07 -12.92
C SER A 199 -23.45 -6.67 -11.49
N PRO A 200 -24.21 -5.57 -11.31
CA PRO A 200 -24.70 -5.16 -10.00
C PRO A 200 -25.43 -6.29 -9.27
N SER A 201 -25.17 -6.42 -7.98
CA SER A 201 -25.77 -7.47 -7.14
C SER A 201 -25.81 -7.03 -5.68
N GLU A 202 -26.77 -7.53 -4.94
CA GLU A 202 -26.85 -7.32 -3.50
C GLU A 202 -25.77 -8.13 -2.79
N LEU A 203 -25.09 -7.52 -1.82
CA LEU A 203 -24.14 -8.21 -0.95
C LEU A 203 -24.91 -8.92 0.16
N LEU A 204 -24.53 -10.17 0.49
CA LEU A 204 -25.13 -10.98 1.55
C LEU A 204 -26.67 -11.10 1.40
N ASP A 205 -27.15 -11.26 0.16
CA ASP A 205 -28.58 -11.36 -0.17
C ASP A 205 -29.43 -10.19 0.37
N GLY A 206 -28.79 -9.04 0.62
CA GLY A 206 -29.43 -7.82 1.12
C GLY A 206 -29.91 -7.90 2.59
N ASP A 207 -29.46 -8.90 3.37
CA ASP A 207 -29.86 -9.02 4.78
C ASP A 207 -29.30 -7.87 5.63
N ASP A 208 -30.21 -7.01 6.11
CA ASP A 208 -29.86 -5.80 6.85
C ASP A 208 -29.01 -6.08 8.10
N LYS A 209 -29.25 -7.19 8.83
CA LYS A 209 -28.49 -7.51 10.04
C LYS A 209 -27.06 -7.90 9.72
N SER A 210 -26.88 -8.67 8.65
CA SER A 210 -25.55 -9.08 8.17
C SER A 210 -24.78 -7.89 7.61
N LEU A 211 -25.45 -6.99 6.87
CA LEU A 211 -24.88 -5.76 6.36
C LEU A 211 -24.47 -4.79 7.48
N GLU A 212 -25.30 -4.63 8.51
CA GLU A 212 -24.97 -3.80 9.68
C GLU A 212 -23.76 -4.35 10.43
N LYS A 213 -23.70 -5.67 10.64
CA LYS A 213 -22.53 -6.33 11.25
C LYS A 213 -21.28 -6.12 10.42
N LEU A 214 -21.38 -6.24 9.10
CA LEU A 214 -20.30 -6.00 8.17
C LEU A 214 -19.80 -4.55 8.28
N TRP A 215 -20.70 -3.58 8.26
CA TRP A 215 -20.37 -2.16 8.38
C TRP A 215 -19.65 -1.84 9.70
N ASN A 216 -20.13 -2.42 10.81
CA ASN A 216 -19.51 -2.26 12.13
C ASN A 216 -18.12 -2.94 12.25
N SER A 217 -17.78 -3.84 11.32
CA SER A 217 -16.46 -4.51 11.30
C SER A 217 -15.42 -3.84 10.42
N GLN A 218 -15.77 -2.73 9.76
CA GLN A 218 -14.84 -1.99 8.92
C GLN A 218 -13.77 -1.26 9.76
N TYR A 219 -12.61 -1.09 9.16
CA TYR A 219 -11.50 -0.33 9.73
C TYR A 219 -11.61 1.15 9.37
N SER A 220 -11.15 2.03 10.25
CA SER A 220 -11.04 3.45 9.95
C SER A 220 -9.99 3.68 8.86
N LEU A 221 -10.35 4.48 7.86
CA LEU A 221 -9.44 4.87 6.77
C LEU A 221 -8.70 6.18 7.09
N LYS A 222 -9.27 7.01 7.97
CA LYS A 222 -8.65 8.27 8.43
C LYS A 222 -7.31 8.04 9.11
N GLU A 223 -7.13 6.91 9.81
CA GLU A 223 -5.88 6.60 10.50
C GLU A 223 -4.66 6.63 9.57
N PHE A 224 -4.82 6.35 8.27
CA PHE A 224 -3.73 6.35 7.29
C PHE A 224 -3.33 7.74 6.79
N ILE A 225 -4.19 8.72 6.99
CA ILE A 225 -3.97 10.11 6.56
C ILE A 225 -3.94 11.08 7.74
N GLU A 226 -3.85 10.59 8.96
CA GLU A 226 -3.62 11.43 10.14
C GLU A 226 -2.22 12.04 10.11
N PRO A 227 -2.06 13.30 10.57
CA PRO A 227 -0.74 13.95 10.61
C PRO A 227 0.34 13.15 11.35
N SER A 228 -0.06 12.35 12.34
CA SER A 228 0.83 11.47 13.11
C SER A 228 1.52 10.38 12.28
N GLN A 229 0.99 10.06 11.10
CA GLN A 229 1.55 9.06 10.16
C GLN A 229 2.63 9.65 9.25
N PHE A 230 2.93 10.93 9.38
CA PHE A 230 3.89 11.64 8.52
C PHE A 230 4.98 12.24 9.37
N LYS A 231 6.21 12.01 8.96
CA LYS A 231 7.39 12.64 9.58
C LYS A 231 7.46 14.12 9.22
N SER A 232 8.11 14.91 10.06
CA SER A 232 8.34 16.33 9.79
C SER A 232 9.24 16.53 8.57
N HIS A 233 9.22 17.74 8.01
CA HIS A 233 10.08 18.09 6.88
C HIS A 233 11.57 17.92 7.24
N GLU A 234 11.97 18.28 8.46
CA GLU A 234 13.32 18.17 8.97
C GLU A 234 13.77 16.72 9.05
N GLU A 235 12.98 15.84 9.69
CA GLU A 235 13.27 14.40 9.80
C GLU A 235 13.38 13.72 8.43
N LEU A 236 12.48 14.08 7.51
CA LEU A 236 12.52 13.57 6.14
C LEU A 236 13.74 14.08 5.38
N SER A 237 14.13 15.34 5.57
CA SER A 237 15.30 15.94 4.95
C SER A 237 16.59 15.26 5.44
N GLU A 238 16.74 15.06 6.73
CA GLU A 238 17.89 14.33 7.32
C GLU A 238 17.98 12.90 6.78
N LYS A 239 16.85 12.15 6.80
CA LYS A 239 16.81 10.78 6.24
C LYS A 239 17.14 10.79 4.76
N PHE A 240 16.60 11.73 4.00
CA PHE A 240 16.84 11.87 2.56
C PHE A 240 18.32 12.10 2.26
N GLN A 241 18.95 13.08 2.93
CA GLN A 241 20.37 13.38 2.77
C GLN A 241 21.25 12.15 3.13
N ARG A 242 20.96 11.48 4.23
CA ARG A 242 21.66 10.24 4.62
C ARG A 242 21.57 9.17 3.54
N VAL A 243 20.38 8.94 3.00
CA VAL A 243 20.15 7.91 1.98
C VAL A 243 20.84 8.23 0.66
N ILE A 244 20.86 9.49 0.21
CA ILE A 244 21.49 9.85 -1.06
C ILE A 244 23.00 9.96 -0.97
N SER A 245 23.55 10.49 0.12
CA SER A 245 24.99 10.72 0.27
C SER A 245 25.76 9.46 0.68
N GLY A 246 25.12 8.51 1.34
CA GLY A 246 25.78 7.36 1.94
C GLY A 246 26.68 7.72 3.12
N SER A 247 26.62 8.97 3.60
CA SER A 247 27.42 9.45 4.72
C SER A 247 26.73 9.09 6.03
N LEU A 248 27.38 8.26 6.82
CA LEU A 248 27.07 8.10 8.24
C LEU A 248 27.52 9.36 8.96
N SER A 249 26.69 10.39 9.04
CA SER A 249 26.95 11.50 9.95
C SER A 249 26.82 10.98 11.36
N GLY A 250 27.95 10.97 12.09
CA GLY A 250 28.06 10.45 13.42
C GLY A 250 27.19 11.20 14.43
N GLY A 251 26.05 10.62 14.71
CA GLY A 251 25.23 10.89 15.87
C GLY A 251 24.92 9.54 16.51
N LYS A 252 25.54 9.26 17.65
CA LYS A 252 25.24 8.08 18.47
C LYS A 252 23.77 8.10 18.86
N SER A 253 22.94 7.37 18.14
CA SER A 253 21.68 6.84 18.63
C SER A 253 21.69 5.37 18.26
N SER A 254 21.87 4.53 19.28
CA SER A 254 21.79 3.10 19.20
C SER A 254 20.33 2.71 19.01
N ILE A 255 19.92 2.58 17.75
CA ILE A 255 18.72 1.85 17.35
C ILE A 255 19.22 0.86 16.29
N THR A 256 19.14 -0.40 16.59
CA THR A 256 19.51 -1.52 15.74
C THR A 256 18.65 -1.49 14.49
N GLU A 257 19.29 -1.13 13.34
CA GLU A 257 18.71 -1.08 12.02
C GLU A 257 18.68 -2.49 11.39
N GLU A 258 17.89 -3.40 11.92
CA GLU A 258 17.74 -4.74 11.29
C GLU A 258 16.33 -5.02 10.77
N ASP A 259 15.36 -4.16 11.01
CA ASP A 259 13.95 -4.56 10.90
C ASP A 259 13.20 -4.16 9.61
N ASP A 260 13.80 -3.39 8.68
CA ASP A 260 13.06 -2.88 7.50
C ASP A 260 13.29 -3.65 6.17
N TYR A 261 14.09 -4.73 6.18
CA TYR A 261 14.51 -5.39 4.93
C TYR A 261 13.60 -6.52 4.43
N ALA A 262 12.67 -7.00 5.23
CA ALA A 262 11.95 -8.25 4.91
C ALA A 262 10.77 -8.12 3.93
N ALA A 263 10.23 -6.91 3.75
CA ALA A 263 9.01 -6.72 2.92
C ALA A 263 9.28 -6.66 1.41
N VAL A 264 10.52 -6.45 0.97
CA VAL A 264 10.88 -6.32 -0.45
C VAL A 264 11.74 -7.47 -0.96
N ALA A 265 12.39 -8.23 -0.08
CA ALA A 265 13.33 -9.29 -0.45
C ALA A 265 12.70 -10.60 -0.94
N ALA A 266 11.37 -10.78 -0.80
CA ALA A 266 10.70 -12.00 -1.23
C ALA A 266 10.50 -12.12 -2.75
N SER A 267 10.88 -11.10 -3.54
CA SER A 267 10.69 -11.10 -5.00
C SER A 267 11.97 -11.15 -5.84
N SER A 268 13.16 -11.23 -5.24
CA SER A 268 14.42 -11.19 -6.00
C SER A 268 15.47 -12.24 -5.63
N SER A 269 15.09 -13.53 -5.59
CA SER A 269 16.07 -14.59 -5.62
C SER A 269 16.02 -15.34 -6.95
N LYS A 270 17.05 -15.12 -7.77
CA LYS A 270 17.44 -15.75 -9.04
C LYS A 270 16.97 -15.06 -10.33
N ALA A 271 17.76 -14.09 -10.77
CA ALA A 271 17.96 -13.89 -12.20
C ALA A 271 19.43 -13.54 -12.48
N LYS A 272 20.02 -14.27 -13.41
CA LYS A 272 21.36 -14.12 -13.98
C LYS A 272 21.54 -12.71 -14.54
N LYS A 273 22.79 -12.21 -14.44
CA LYS A 273 23.27 -11.05 -15.20
C LYS A 273 23.05 -11.29 -16.70
N GLU A 274 22.13 -10.56 -17.29
CA GLU A 274 22.14 -10.24 -18.70
C GLU A 274 22.10 -8.72 -18.85
N VAL A 275 22.96 -8.25 -19.74
CA VAL A 275 23.15 -6.84 -20.09
C VAL A 275 21.85 -6.34 -20.73
N PHE A 276 21.23 -5.31 -20.15
CA PHE A 276 19.97 -4.74 -20.60
C PHE A 276 20.23 -3.54 -21.50
N GLU A 277 19.85 -3.65 -22.75
CA GLU A 277 19.68 -2.50 -23.64
C GLU A 277 18.31 -1.83 -23.40
N PRO A 278 18.21 -0.50 -23.36
CA PRO A 278 16.94 0.16 -23.09
C PRO A 278 16.05 0.12 -24.33
N SER A 279 14.93 -0.62 -24.25
CA SER A 279 13.87 -0.52 -25.25
C SER A 279 12.88 0.59 -24.87
N ASN A 280 12.65 1.50 -25.82
CA ASN A 280 11.59 2.51 -25.80
C ASN A 280 10.21 1.83 -25.62
N GLY A 281 9.61 1.97 -24.44
CA GLY A 281 8.22 1.63 -24.18
C GLY A 281 7.50 2.90 -23.69
N ASN A 282 6.54 3.37 -24.47
CA ASN A 282 5.61 4.42 -24.10
C ASN A 282 4.85 3.99 -22.86
N ASP A 283 5.22 4.52 -21.71
CA ASP A 283 4.48 4.34 -20.46
C ASP A 283 3.54 5.54 -20.26
N GLU A 284 2.24 5.24 -20.24
CA GLU A 284 1.15 6.17 -19.90
C GLU A 284 1.17 6.60 -18.40
N ASP A 285 2.34 7.03 -17.93
CA ASP A 285 2.54 7.62 -16.61
C ASP A 285 2.62 9.17 -16.67
N ASP A 286 2.21 9.77 -17.79
CA ASP A 286 2.30 11.22 -18.07
C ASP A 286 1.38 12.08 -17.17
N ASP A 287 0.34 11.52 -16.57
CA ASP A 287 -0.60 12.27 -15.73
C ASP A 287 0.01 12.85 -14.44
N ALA A 288 1.09 12.25 -13.93
CA ALA A 288 1.77 12.81 -12.76
C ALA A 288 2.66 14.00 -13.14
N MET A 289 3.06 14.10 -14.41
CA MET A 289 3.88 15.18 -14.93
C MET A 289 3.03 16.38 -15.32
N SER A 290 1.81 16.19 -15.84
CA SER A 290 0.88 17.26 -16.14
C SER A 290 0.43 18.04 -14.88
N TYR A 291 0.46 17.38 -13.70
CA TYR A 291 0.21 18.06 -12.42
C TYR A 291 1.38 18.97 -12.01
N PHE A 292 2.62 18.62 -12.36
CA PHE A 292 3.79 19.47 -12.10
C PHE A 292 3.85 20.65 -13.08
N GLU A 293 3.44 20.48 -14.34
CA GLU A 293 3.32 21.57 -15.30
C GLU A 293 2.30 22.62 -14.86
N LYS A 294 1.13 22.20 -14.34
CA LYS A 294 0.11 23.13 -13.83
C LYS A 294 0.49 23.88 -12.57
N LEU A 295 1.45 23.39 -11.78
CA LEU A 295 1.95 24.10 -10.58
C LEU A 295 3.02 25.16 -10.92
N VAL A 296 3.55 25.16 -12.13
CA VAL A 296 4.56 26.14 -12.60
C VAL A 296 3.91 27.31 -13.33
N ASP A 297 2.69 27.15 -13.85
CA ASP A 297 1.97 28.18 -14.61
C ASP A 297 1.04 29.08 -13.75
N ASP A 298 0.95 28.86 -12.43
CA ASP A 298 0.13 29.66 -11.49
C ASP A 298 0.97 30.61 -10.60
N ASP A 299 2.14 31.11 -11.07
CA ASP A 299 2.89 32.22 -10.44
C ASP A 299 2.97 33.46 -11.36
#